data_98c3c6366ec39effaa6ef421fdf5f304
#
_entry.id   98c3c6366ec39effaa6ef421fdf5f304
#
_cell.length_a   1.000
_cell.length_b   1.000
_cell.length_c   1.000
_cell.angle_alpha   90.00
_cell.angle_beta   90.00
_cell.angle_gamma   90.00
#
_symmetry.space_group_name_H-M   'P 1'
#
loop_
_entity.id
_entity.type
_entity.pdbx_description
1 polymer ?
#
loop_
_entity_poly.entity_id
_entity_poly.type
_entity_poly.pdbx_seq_one_letter_code
_entity_poly.pdbx_strand_id
1 'polypeptide(L)'
;LWRDQIQVFLAPERMDIVRFSRGFKPVQMSKATALCQHMQGAPAWQAALQQLEKHLLEAVGTDLTITLSNHFTRYVTLPPQTEITTPEEVMSYATFRMREIYAERVDSWVLSVSDWNPISGAVCAAIPRELMTRLEELAVRYQFKLKVVEPYLASVYDRWEKQLSGNR
;
A
#
# COMPACT_ATOMS: atom_id res chain seq x y z
N LEU A 1 -2.14 18.24 -16.04
CA LEU A 1 -1.87 19.20 -14.97
C LEU A 1 -1.02 18.50 -13.89
N TRP A 2 0.15 19.07 -13.61
CA TRP A 2 1.05 18.52 -12.58
C TRP A 2 0.51 18.92 -11.22
N ARG A 3 0.40 17.93 -10.32
CA ARG A 3 -0.06 18.12 -8.95
C ARG A 3 1.09 17.96 -7.97
N ASP A 4 1.02 18.64 -6.85
CA ASP A 4 1.90 18.34 -5.72
C ASP A 4 1.70 16.89 -5.30
N GLN A 5 2.77 16.26 -4.83
CA GLN A 5 2.78 14.87 -4.40
C GLN A 5 3.00 14.77 -2.90
N ILE A 6 2.23 13.92 -2.27
CA ILE A 6 2.40 13.58 -0.86
C ILE A 6 2.70 12.09 -0.76
N GLN A 7 3.76 11.76 -0.06
CA GLN A 7 4.12 10.38 0.27
C GLN A 7 3.91 10.17 1.76
N VAL A 8 3.19 9.10 2.11
CA VAL A 8 2.86 8.74 3.48
C VAL A 8 3.35 7.33 3.77
N PHE A 9 3.94 7.14 4.94
CA PHE A 9 4.21 5.83 5.50
C PHE A 9 3.36 5.64 6.75
N LEU A 10 2.61 4.54 6.82
CA LEU A 10 1.77 4.18 7.96
C LEU A 10 2.32 2.95 8.66
N ALA A 11 2.57 3.07 9.95
CA ALA A 11 2.95 1.99 10.85
C ALA A 11 2.15 2.08 12.15
N PRO A 12 2.06 1.01 12.98
CA PRO A 12 1.30 1.04 14.22
C PRO A 12 1.71 2.17 15.18
N GLU A 13 3.00 2.49 15.20
CA GLU A 13 3.62 3.40 16.17
C GLU A 13 3.85 4.81 15.62
N ARG A 14 3.81 4.98 14.29
CA ARG A 14 4.10 6.27 13.66
C ARG A 14 3.46 6.43 12.28
N MET A 15 3.28 7.68 11.90
CA MET A 15 2.95 8.10 10.56
C MET A 15 4.01 9.10 10.09
N ASP A 16 4.61 8.86 8.94
CA ASP A 16 5.51 9.80 8.28
C ASP A 16 4.82 10.38 7.05
N ILE A 17 4.96 11.68 6.84
CA ILE A 17 4.41 12.38 5.70
C ILE A 17 5.46 13.30 5.08
N VAL A 18 5.63 13.21 3.76
CA VAL A 18 6.55 14.05 3.00
C VAL A 18 5.81 14.66 1.82
N ARG A 19 5.92 15.98 1.67
CA ARG A 19 5.32 16.71 0.56
C ARG A 19 6.40 17.15 -0.42
N PHE A 20 6.12 16.92 -1.70
CA PHE A 20 6.96 17.36 -2.82
C PHE A 20 6.18 18.36 -3.69
N SER A 21 6.89 19.41 -4.15
CA SER A 21 6.33 20.32 -5.11
C SER A 21 6.05 19.64 -6.45
N ARG A 22 5.05 20.15 -7.16
CA ARG A 22 4.82 19.80 -8.57
C ARG A 22 6.00 20.27 -9.44
N GLY A 23 6.29 19.51 -10.51
CA GLY A 23 7.29 19.92 -11.49
C GLY A 23 8.08 18.74 -12.07
N PHE A 24 8.93 19.02 -13.05
CA PHE A 24 9.75 18.01 -13.71
C PHE A 24 10.82 17.42 -12.75
N LYS A 25 11.29 18.23 -11.80
CA LYS A 25 12.14 17.79 -10.69
C LYS A 25 11.43 18.14 -9.38
N PRO A 26 10.69 17.18 -8.79
CA PRO A 26 10.01 17.42 -7.52
C PRO A 26 11.03 17.79 -6.43
N VAL A 27 10.71 18.83 -5.66
CA VAL A 27 11.53 19.29 -4.52
C VAL A 27 10.76 18.99 -3.24
N GLN A 28 11.45 18.41 -2.27
CA GLN A 28 10.86 18.20 -0.95
C GLN A 28 10.55 19.54 -0.29
N MET A 29 9.28 19.77 0.03
CA MET A 29 8.80 21.01 0.64
C MET A 29 8.70 20.88 2.16
N SER A 30 8.22 19.75 2.64
CA SER A 30 8.04 19.49 4.07
C SER A 30 8.14 18.01 4.40
N LYS A 31 8.49 17.72 5.64
CA LYS A 31 8.48 16.39 6.23
C LYS A 31 7.98 16.48 7.66
N ALA A 32 7.08 15.61 8.03
CA ALA A 32 6.59 15.49 9.40
C ALA A 32 6.49 14.01 9.81
N THR A 33 6.69 13.77 11.09
CA THR A 33 6.49 12.45 11.72
C THR A 33 5.56 12.63 12.89
N ALA A 34 4.50 11.83 12.99
CA ALA A 34 3.61 11.78 14.12
C ALA A 34 3.69 10.42 14.80
N LEU A 35 3.84 10.42 16.12
CA LEU A 35 3.76 9.19 16.91
C LEU A 35 2.30 8.80 17.09
N CYS A 36 2.04 7.51 17.02
CA CYS A 36 0.72 6.93 17.15
C CYS A 36 0.63 6.15 18.45
N GLN A 37 -0.47 6.33 19.19
CA GLN A 37 -0.76 5.54 20.37
C GLN A 37 -1.82 4.50 20.02
N HIS A 38 -1.46 3.23 20.18
CA HIS A 38 -2.41 2.14 19.98
C HIS A 38 -3.57 2.23 20.99
N MET A 39 -4.79 2.17 20.47
CA MET A 39 -6.00 2.09 21.29
C MET A 39 -6.39 0.63 21.50
N GLN A 40 -6.55 0.24 22.75
CA GLN A 40 -6.94 -1.12 23.10
C GLN A 40 -8.27 -1.50 22.43
N GLY A 41 -8.30 -2.66 21.79
CA GLY A 41 -9.47 -3.15 21.08
C GLY A 41 -9.69 -2.58 19.68
N ALA A 42 -8.87 -1.61 19.25
CA ALA A 42 -8.93 -1.04 17.90
C ALA A 42 -7.95 -1.76 16.94
N PRO A 43 -8.21 -1.74 15.63
CA PRO A 43 -7.25 -2.22 14.64
C PRO A 43 -5.92 -1.48 14.76
N ALA A 44 -4.82 -2.19 14.52
CA ALA A 44 -3.46 -1.63 14.66
C ALA A 44 -3.20 -0.41 13.75
N TRP A 45 -3.91 -0.29 12.63
CA TRP A 45 -3.78 0.82 11.67
C TRP A 45 -4.59 2.06 12.05
N GLN A 46 -5.53 1.97 12.99
CA GLN A 46 -6.48 3.06 13.27
C GLN A 46 -5.80 4.32 13.80
N ALA A 47 -4.85 4.17 14.72
CA ALA A 47 -4.12 5.31 15.28
C ALA A 47 -3.30 6.06 14.22
N ALA A 48 -2.64 5.31 13.32
CA ALA A 48 -1.89 5.91 12.21
C ALA A 48 -2.80 6.67 11.25
N LEU A 49 -3.97 6.12 10.95
CA LEU A 49 -4.97 6.76 10.09
C LEU A 49 -5.51 8.05 10.70
N GLN A 50 -5.76 8.06 12.01
CA GLN A 50 -6.17 9.28 12.73
C GLN A 50 -5.10 10.37 12.69
N GLN A 51 -3.83 10.01 12.81
CA GLN A 51 -2.73 10.98 12.66
C GLN A 51 -2.63 11.48 11.23
N LEU A 52 -2.79 10.62 10.23
CA LEU A 52 -2.83 11.03 8.83
C LEU A 52 -3.94 12.07 8.59
N GLU A 53 -5.14 11.81 9.08
CA GLU A 53 -6.30 12.70 8.86
C GLU A 53 -6.04 14.13 9.33
N LYS A 54 -5.30 14.33 10.42
CA LYS A 54 -4.92 15.67 10.92
C LYS A 54 -4.07 16.48 9.92
N HIS A 55 -3.40 15.82 8.97
CA HIS A 55 -2.53 16.45 7.99
C HIS A 55 -3.17 16.59 6.61
N LEU A 56 -4.40 16.08 6.42
CA LEU A 56 -5.05 16.05 5.11
C LEU A 56 -5.71 17.36 4.68
N LEU A 57 -5.88 18.32 5.57
CA LEU A 57 -6.39 19.66 5.22
C LEU A 57 -5.54 20.35 4.16
N GLU A 58 -4.25 20.08 4.13
CA GLU A 58 -3.30 20.60 3.14
C GLU A 58 -3.18 19.71 1.88
N ALA A 59 -3.91 18.61 1.82
CA ALA A 59 -3.81 17.62 0.74
C ALA A 59 -4.74 17.91 -0.44
N VAL A 60 -5.60 18.91 -0.35
CA VAL A 60 -6.56 19.26 -1.40
C VAL A 60 -5.85 19.46 -2.75
N GLY A 61 -6.32 18.73 -3.78
CA GLY A 61 -5.76 18.80 -5.12
C GLY A 61 -4.40 18.16 -5.32
N THR A 62 -3.90 17.39 -4.35
CA THR A 62 -2.63 16.67 -4.44
C THR A 62 -2.81 15.22 -4.88
N ASP A 63 -1.72 14.59 -5.32
CA ASP A 63 -1.63 13.16 -5.53
C ASP A 63 -0.95 12.51 -4.29
N LEU A 64 -1.62 11.52 -3.70
CA LEU A 64 -1.17 10.85 -2.47
C LEU A 64 -0.75 9.40 -2.77
N THR A 65 0.43 9.03 -2.29
CA THR A 65 0.93 7.65 -2.28
C THR A 65 1.10 7.20 -0.85
N ILE A 66 0.56 6.04 -0.50
CA ILE A 66 0.63 5.47 0.83
C ILE A 66 1.42 4.17 0.81
N THR A 67 2.46 4.10 1.62
CA THR A 67 3.20 2.86 1.91
C THR A 67 2.76 2.33 3.27
N LEU A 68 2.35 1.07 3.32
CA LEU A 68 1.90 0.40 4.53
C LEU A 68 3.00 -0.45 5.13
N SER A 69 3.20 -0.32 6.43
CA SER A 69 4.08 -1.20 7.20
C SER A 69 3.68 -2.67 7.07
N ASN A 70 4.65 -3.57 7.14
CA ASN A 70 4.42 -5.02 7.15
C ASN A 70 3.52 -5.49 8.31
N HIS A 71 3.32 -4.69 9.35
CA HIS A 71 2.37 -4.99 10.42
C HIS A 71 0.92 -4.99 9.93
N PHE A 72 0.60 -4.25 8.86
CA PHE A 72 -0.75 -4.16 8.27
C PHE A 72 -0.95 -5.10 7.10
N THR A 73 0.10 -5.78 6.66
CA THR A 73 0.09 -6.58 5.44
C THR A 73 0.40 -8.04 5.73
N ARG A 74 -0.08 -8.91 4.86
CA ARG A 74 0.25 -10.33 4.85
C ARG A 74 0.74 -10.70 3.46
N TYR A 75 1.63 -11.67 3.39
CA TYR A 75 2.23 -12.10 2.14
C TYR A 75 2.17 -13.60 1.99
N VAL A 76 2.06 -14.06 0.77
CA VAL A 76 2.26 -15.45 0.40
C VAL A 76 2.98 -15.54 -0.94
N THR A 77 3.89 -16.47 -1.05
CA THR A 77 4.51 -16.81 -2.34
C THR A 77 3.54 -17.69 -3.13
N LEU A 78 3.35 -17.34 -4.39
CA LEU A 78 2.62 -18.13 -5.35
C LEU A 78 3.62 -18.95 -6.19
N PRO A 79 3.76 -20.24 -5.93
CA PRO A 79 4.62 -21.11 -6.74
C PRO A 79 4.24 -21.09 -8.22
N PRO A 80 5.18 -21.39 -9.13
CA PRO A 80 4.90 -21.48 -10.55
C PRO A 80 3.78 -22.47 -10.87
N GLN A 81 2.90 -22.07 -11.79
CA GLN A 81 1.82 -22.91 -12.32
C GLN A 81 1.64 -22.58 -13.80
N THR A 82 2.09 -23.44 -14.67
CA THR A 82 2.08 -23.19 -16.12
C THR A 82 0.70 -23.15 -16.75
N GLU A 83 -0.29 -23.73 -16.07
CA GLU A 83 -1.68 -23.77 -16.52
C GLU A 83 -2.48 -22.51 -16.20
N ILE A 84 -1.97 -21.68 -15.25
CA ILE A 84 -2.61 -20.43 -14.85
C ILE A 84 -2.15 -19.29 -15.76
N THR A 85 -3.04 -18.80 -16.60
CA THR A 85 -2.70 -17.83 -17.65
C THR A 85 -3.54 -16.56 -17.64
N THR A 86 -4.73 -16.59 -17.02
CA THR A 86 -5.62 -15.41 -16.95
C THR A 86 -5.54 -14.70 -15.60
N PRO A 87 -5.79 -13.38 -15.55
CA PRO A 87 -5.83 -12.63 -14.30
C PRO A 87 -6.81 -13.21 -13.28
N GLU A 88 -7.96 -13.69 -13.71
CA GLU A 88 -8.98 -14.30 -12.86
C GLU A 88 -8.50 -15.60 -12.21
N GLU A 89 -7.81 -16.44 -12.98
CA GLU A 89 -7.19 -17.67 -12.47
C GLU A 89 -6.08 -17.35 -11.46
N VAL A 90 -5.25 -16.32 -11.73
CA VAL A 90 -4.22 -15.86 -10.81
C VAL A 90 -4.82 -15.41 -9.49
N MET A 91 -5.89 -14.62 -9.51
CA MET A 91 -6.56 -14.15 -8.30
C MET A 91 -7.22 -15.29 -7.51
N SER A 92 -7.81 -16.25 -8.21
CA SER A 92 -8.39 -17.45 -7.59
C SER A 92 -7.32 -18.30 -6.92
N TYR A 93 -6.19 -18.48 -7.58
CA TYR A 93 -5.04 -19.19 -7.04
C TYR A 93 -4.43 -18.47 -5.83
N ALA A 94 -4.24 -17.15 -5.91
CA ALA A 94 -3.77 -16.34 -4.81
C ALA A 94 -4.69 -16.44 -3.58
N THR A 95 -6.00 -16.37 -3.80
CA THR A 95 -6.99 -16.51 -2.74
C THR A 95 -6.91 -17.89 -2.09
N PHE A 96 -6.79 -18.93 -2.88
CA PHE A 96 -6.62 -20.30 -2.39
C PHE A 96 -5.36 -20.43 -1.52
N ARG A 97 -4.22 -19.94 -2.02
CA ARG A 97 -2.94 -19.99 -1.29
C ARG A 97 -2.98 -19.19 0.02
N MET A 98 -3.61 -18.01 0.00
CA MET A 98 -3.82 -17.23 1.22
C MET A 98 -4.68 -17.96 2.24
N ARG A 99 -5.77 -18.63 1.80
CA ARG A 99 -6.66 -19.39 2.68
C ARG A 99 -5.99 -20.60 3.32
N GLU A 100 -5.05 -21.23 2.65
CA GLU A 100 -4.28 -22.33 3.24
C GLU A 100 -3.52 -21.90 4.51
N ILE A 101 -3.11 -20.63 4.60
CA ILE A 101 -2.32 -20.10 5.73
C ILE A 101 -3.22 -19.34 6.73
N TYR A 102 -4.14 -18.54 6.23
CA TYR A 102 -4.88 -17.56 7.04
C TYR A 102 -6.36 -17.88 7.21
N ALA A 103 -6.82 -18.97 6.59
CA ALA A 103 -8.20 -19.45 6.64
C ALA A 103 -9.23 -18.35 6.26
N GLU A 104 -10.29 -18.20 7.03
CA GLU A 104 -11.40 -17.29 6.75
C GLU A 104 -11.04 -15.80 6.87
N ARG A 105 -9.90 -15.47 7.48
CA ARG A 105 -9.44 -14.07 7.59
C ARG A 105 -9.28 -13.39 6.23
N VAL A 106 -8.99 -14.18 5.21
CA VAL A 106 -8.80 -13.70 3.84
C VAL A 106 -10.03 -12.96 3.31
N ASP A 107 -11.22 -13.32 3.76
CA ASP A 107 -12.48 -12.70 3.31
C ASP A 107 -12.58 -11.21 3.70
N SER A 108 -11.87 -10.80 4.75
CA SER A 108 -11.80 -9.40 5.19
C SER A 108 -10.64 -8.60 4.56
N TRP A 109 -9.91 -9.18 3.62
CA TRP A 109 -8.74 -8.56 3.00
C TRP A 109 -8.95 -8.23 1.52
N VAL A 110 -8.19 -7.26 1.05
CA VAL A 110 -7.97 -6.99 -0.37
C VAL A 110 -6.63 -7.59 -0.75
N LEU A 111 -6.62 -8.39 -1.83
CA LEU A 111 -5.44 -9.06 -2.34
C LEU A 111 -4.90 -8.33 -3.57
N SER A 112 -3.58 -8.30 -3.66
CA SER A 112 -2.86 -7.83 -4.86
C SER A 112 -1.74 -8.81 -5.17
N VAL A 113 -1.57 -9.15 -6.44
CA VAL A 113 -0.52 -10.05 -6.91
C VAL A 113 0.49 -9.23 -7.71
N SER A 114 1.78 -9.43 -7.43
CA SER A 114 2.85 -8.89 -8.29
C SER A 114 2.76 -9.49 -9.70
N ASP A 115 3.58 -9.02 -10.62
CA ASP A 115 3.59 -9.53 -11.99
C ASP A 115 3.67 -11.06 -11.99
N TRP A 116 2.56 -11.69 -12.41
CA TRP A 116 2.47 -13.14 -12.49
C TRP A 116 3.30 -13.68 -13.63
N ASN A 117 4.12 -14.66 -13.33
CA ASN A 117 4.84 -15.43 -14.32
C ASN A 117 4.59 -16.92 -14.10
N PRO A 118 4.01 -17.67 -15.08
CA PRO A 118 3.72 -19.08 -14.91
C PRO A 118 4.94 -19.97 -14.61
N ILE A 119 6.15 -19.49 -14.94
CA ILE A 119 7.41 -20.23 -14.76
C ILE A 119 8.08 -19.90 -13.43
N SER A 120 8.04 -18.64 -12.98
CA SER A 120 8.69 -18.17 -11.75
C SER A 120 7.73 -17.92 -10.60
N GLY A 121 6.44 -17.86 -10.86
CA GLY A 121 5.44 -17.54 -9.84
C GLY A 121 5.31 -16.05 -9.59
N ALA A 122 4.80 -15.69 -8.41
CA ALA A 122 4.61 -14.31 -7.96
C ALA A 122 4.54 -14.23 -6.44
N VAL A 123 4.35 -13.02 -5.93
CA VAL A 123 4.01 -12.76 -4.53
C VAL A 123 2.62 -12.14 -4.45
N CYS A 124 1.79 -12.64 -3.56
CA CYS A 124 0.52 -12.05 -3.21
C CYS A 124 0.64 -11.29 -1.89
N ALA A 125 0.18 -10.06 -1.88
CA ALA A 125 0.03 -9.24 -0.68
C ALA A 125 -1.44 -9.06 -0.35
N ALA A 126 -1.75 -8.99 0.94
CA ALA A 126 -3.09 -8.75 1.45
C ALA A 126 -3.07 -7.63 2.49
N ILE A 127 -4.04 -6.75 2.40
CA ILE A 127 -4.26 -5.64 3.35
C ILE A 127 -5.71 -5.67 3.84
N PRO A 128 -5.99 -5.16 5.07
CA PRO A 128 -7.35 -5.08 5.57
C PRO A 128 -8.25 -4.26 4.64
N ARG A 129 -9.38 -4.83 4.24
CA ARG A 129 -10.38 -4.14 3.40
C ARG A 129 -10.90 -2.87 4.06
N GLU A 130 -11.10 -2.91 5.36
CA GLU A 130 -11.58 -1.75 6.12
C GLU A 130 -10.57 -0.58 6.05
N LEU A 131 -9.27 -0.86 6.18
CA LEU A 131 -8.22 0.16 6.00
C LEU A 131 -8.31 0.80 4.61
N MET A 132 -8.44 -0.02 3.57
CA MET A 132 -8.56 0.47 2.20
C MET A 132 -9.79 1.35 2.00
N THR A 133 -10.93 0.92 2.50
CA THR A 133 -12.19 1.69 2.46
C THR A 133 -12.05 3.03 3.17
N ARG A 134 -11.44 3.07 4.35
CA ARG A 134 -11.20 4.32 5.09
C ARG A 134 -10.29 5.28 4.33
N LEU A 135 -9.25 4.78 3.68
CA LEU A 135 -8.37 5.61 2.87
C LEU A 135 -9.10 6.22 1.66
N GLU A 136 -9.96 5.45 1.01
CA GLU A 136 -10.80 5.93 -0.09
C GLU A 136 -11.81 6.99 0.38
N GLU A 137 -12.44 6.80 1.53
CA GLU A 137 -13.33 7.79 2.15
C GLU A 137 -12.61 9.11 2.45
N LEU A 138 -11.38 9.04 2.98
CA LEU A 138 -10.55 10.22 3.23
C LEU A 138 -10.19 10.94 1.92
N ALA A 139 -9.90 10.19 0.86
CA ALA A 139 -9.60 10.77 -0.45
C ALA A 139 -10.76 11.61 -0.99
N VAL A 140 -11.97 11.13 -0.84
CA VAL A 140 -13.18 11.86 -1.24
C VAL A 140 -13.41 13.08 -0.34
N ARG A 141 -13.33 12.90 0.97
CA ARG A 141 -13.59 13.95 1.96
C ARG A 141 -12.62 15.13 1.84
N TYR A 142 -11.34 14.86 1.66
CA TYR A 142 -10.27 15.86 1.62
C TYR A 142 -9.81 16.20 0.19
N GLN A 143 -10.51 15.69 -0.82
CA GLN A 143 -10.32 16.03 -2.24
C GLN A 143 -8.88 15.86 -2.74
N PHE A 144 -8.21 14.79 -2.32
CA PHE A 144 -6.94 14.36 -2.91
C PHE A 144 -7.14 13.13 -3.81
N LYS A 145 -6.16 12.87 -4.66
CA LYS A 145 -6.15 11.67 -5.50
C LYS A 145 -5.28 10.59 -4.86
N LEU A 146 -5.89 9.49 -4.43
CA LEU A 146 -5.16 8.32 -3.97
C LEU A 146 -4.57 7.59 -5.18
N LYS A 147 -3.26 7.74 -5.39
CA LYS A 147 -2.55 7.16 -6.55
C LYS A 147 -2.22 5.69 -6.34
N VAL A 148 -1.62 5.40 -5.20
CA VAL A 148 -1.12 4.07 -4.86
C VAL A 148 -1.26 3.85 -3.36
N VAL A 149 -1.72 2.68 -3.00
CA VAL A 149 -1.57 2.10 -1.65
C VAL A 149 -0.77 0.82 -1.82
N GLU A 150 0.43 0.78 -1.28
CA GLU A 150 1.34 -0.33 -1.48
C GLU A 150 1.93 -0.83 -0.16
N PRO A 151 2.14 -2.14 -0.04
CA PRO A 151 2.90 -2.72 1.05
C PRO A 151 4.37 -2.29 0.98
N TYR A 152 5.02 -2.15 2.14
CA TYR A 152 6.42 -1.74 2.22
C TYR A 152 7.36 -2.66 1.41
N LEU A 153 7.17 -3.98 1.47
CA LEU A 153 8.01 -4.90 0.71
C LEU A 153 7.87 -4.72 -0.81
N ALA A 154 6.66 -4.42 -1.30
CA ALA A 154 6.45 -4.15 -2.72
C ALA A 154 7.23 -2.89 -3.15
N SER A 155 7.17 -1.82 -2.36
CA SER A 155 7.87 -0.57 -2.66
C SER A 155 9.39 -0.72 -2.66
N VAL A 156 9.93 -1.58 -1.80
CA VAL A 156 11.38 -1.88 -1.74
C VAL A 156 11.79 -2.73 -2.94
N TYR A 157 11.00 -3.74 -3.28
CA TYR A 157 11.26 -4.62 -4.41
C TYR A 157 11.33 -3.85 -5.74
N ASP A 158 10.36 -2.98 -6.00
CA ASP A 158 10.31 -2.15 -7.19
C ASP A 158 11.51 -1.21 -7.30
N ARG A 159 12.01 -0.69 -6.19
CA ARG A 159 13.22 0.14 -6.17
C ARG A 159 14.47 -0.66 -6.52
N TRP A 160 14.59 -1.86 -6.00
CA TRP A 160 15.72 -2.75 -6.27
C TRP A 160 15.74 -3.20 -7.73
N GLU A 161 14.58 -3.57 -8.27
CA GLU A 161 14.45 -3.96 -9.67
C GLU A 161 14.86 -2.83 -10.63
N LYS A 162 14.43 -1.60 -10.36
CA LYS A 162 14.83 -0.42 -11.13
C LYS A 162 16.34 -0.12 -11.05
N GLN A 163 16.95 -0.31 -9.88
CA GLN A 163 18.40 -0.14 -9.71
C GLN A 163 19.20 -1.22 -10.44
N LEU A 164 18.74 -2.47 -10.42
CA LEU A 164 19.39 -3.58 -11.12
C LEU A 164 19.22 -3.48 -12.64
N SER A 165 18.08 -2.98 -13.12
CA SER A 165 17.78 -2.80 -14.54
C SER A 165 18.50 -1.59 -15.14
N GLY A 166 18.78 -0.55 -14.36
CA GLY A 166 19.47 0.68 -14.79
C GLY A 166 20.99 0.54 -14.94
N ASN A 167 21.56 -0.59 -14.56
CA ASN A 167 23.00 -0.88 -14.64
C ASN A 167 23.36 -1.86 -15.78
N ARG A 168 22.49 -2.03 -16.76
CA ARG A 168 22.77 -2.81 -17.99
C ARG A 168 22.83 -1.95 -19.22
#